data_db80333bd871ac4a65e126419d3713f2
#
_entry.id   db80333bd871ac4a65e126419d3713f2
#
_cell.length_a   1.000
_cell.length_b   1.000
_cell.length_c   1.000
_cell.angle_alpha   90.00
_cell.angle_beta   90.00
_cell.angle_gamma   90.00
#
_symmetry.space_group_name_H-M   'P 1'
#
loop_
_entity.id
_entity.type
_entity.pdbx_description
1 polymer ?
#
loop_
_entity_poly.entity_id
_entity_poly.type
_entity_poly.pdbx_seq_one_letter_code
_entity_poly.pdbx_strand_id
1 'polypeptide(L)'
;MLKEFAQYLVSLKDNKTYNIHGDTYSDHDLVRIKPHIDRPANLSVSGLDSIVKLVRNELDMFENLPVFIRVDDARTVSVFTTYDDMMCRDSLYTAKCDVPGFRDGFREYEQAIIELRSKFSPGPGVDYLLDLLSRMSKDSGVTTRDNGVSQEVEARQGVSLKALVQVKPRVAQRPFRTFLEVEQPVSEFLLRLDDDGNVGLFEADGGMWQQTAKASIAAYFEDKLAQEVKDGKIVVMM
;
A
#
# COMPACT_ATOMS: atom_id res chain seq x y z
N MET A 1 19.85 25.05 -65.35
CA MET A 1 20.89 25.03 -64.32
C MET A 1 20.46 25.73 -63.03
N LEU A 2 20.22 27.07 -62.98
CA LEU A 2 19.87 27.75 -61.71
C LEU A 2 18.50 27.31 -61.15
N LYS A 3 17.51 27.10 -61.99
CA LYS A 3 16.17 26.64 -61.62
C LYS A 3 16.17 25.18 -61.10
N GLU A 4 16.91 24.32 -61.75
CA GLU A 4 17.09 22.93 -61.36
C GLU A 4 17.84 22.81 -60.04
N PHE A 5 18.87 23.64 -59.83
CA PHE A 5 19.60 23.72 -58.59
C PHE A 5 18.70 24.26 -57.44
N ALA A 6 17.88 25.28 -57.70
CA ALA A 6 16.94 25.79 -56.74
C ALA A 6 15.85 24.73 -56.36
N GLN A 7 15.36 24.00 -57.37
CA GLN A 7 14.42 22.90 -57.14
C GLN A 7 15.06 21.73 -56.33
N TYR A 8 16.32 21.42 -56.60
CA TYR A 8 17.07 20.44 -55.82
C TYR A 8 17.27 20.90 -54.37
N LEU A 9 17.60 22.17 -54.13
CA LEU A 9 17.71 22.70 -52.76
C LEU A 9 16.38 22.69 -52.00
N VAL A 10 15.28 22.95 -52.71
CA VAL A 10 13.93 22.86 -52.10
C VAL A 10 13.58 21.40 -51.78
N SER A 11 13.92 20.46 -52.70
CA SER A 11 13.65 19.02 -52.48
C SER A 11 14.46 18.43 -51.33
N LEU A 12 15.62 19.01 -51.00
CA LEU A 12 16.38 18.61 -49.80
C LEU A 12 15.71 19.04 -48.50
N LYS A 13 14.73 19.93 -48.55
CA LYS A 13 13.97 20.42 -47.40
C LYS A 13 12.67 19.63 -47.16
N ASP A 14 12.25 18.87 -48.16
CA ASP A 14 11.02 18.09 -48.10
C ASP A 14 11.29 16.77 -47.37
N ASN A 15 10.81 16.67 -46.12
CA ASN A 15 10.87 15.42 -45.37
C ASN A 15 10.07 14.33 -46.11
N LYS A 16 10.75 13.25 -46.49
CA LYS A 16 10.06 12.06 -47.02
C LYS A 16 9.81 11.08 -45.91
N THR A 17 8.62 10.51 -45.91
CA THR A 17 8.26 9.44 -44.99
C THR A 17 8.21 8.12 -45.76
N TYR A 18 8.70 7.06 -45.12
CA TYR A 18 8.72 5.70 -45.65
C TYR A 18 7.94 4.80 -44.68
N ASN A 19 7.12 3.92 -45.24
CA ASN A 19 6.47 2.86 -44.44
C ASN A 19 7.26 1.56 -44.66
N ILE A 20 7.81 1.01 -43.55
CA ILE A 20 8.61 -0.22 -43.59
C ILE A 20 8.04 -1.14 -42.52
N HIS A 21 7.48 -2.27 -42.95
CA HIS A 21 6.86 -3.25 -42.06
C HIS A 21 5.77 -2.69 -41.12
N GLY A 22 4.99 -1.70 -41.59
CA GLY A 22 3.93 -1.07 -40.81
C GLY A 22 4.39 0.12 -39.95
N ASP A 23 5.69 0.38 -39.86
CA ASP A 23 6.25 1.55 -39.19
C ASP A 23 6.58 2.68 -40.19
N THR A 24 6.33 3.92 -39.77
CA THR A 24 6.64 5.11 -40.58
C THR A 24 7.97 5.73 -40.14
N TYR A 25 8.86 5.93 -41.07
CA TYR A 25 10.19 6.52 -40.89
C TYR A 25 10.30 7.81 -41.67
N SER A 26 11.13 8.74 -41.21
CA SER A 26 11.54 9.96 -41.92
C SER A 26 12.94 9.78 -42.52
N ASP A 27 13.23 10.39 -43.69
CA ASP A 27 14.56 10.41 -44.29
C ASP A 27 15.55 11.34 -43.56
N HIS A 28 15.06 12.21 -42.69
CA HIS A 28 15.87 12.94 -41.71
C HIS A 28 16.08 12.08 -40.48
N ASP A 29 17.27 11.57 -40.29
CA ASP A 29 17.74 10.72 -39.19
C ASP A 29 16.98 9.39 -39.05
N LEU A 30 16.16 8.98 -40.03
CA LEU A 30 15.35 7.75 -40.03
C LEU A 30 14.67 7.47 -38.66
N VAL A 31 14.13 8.51 -38.04
CA VAL A 31 13.44 8.39 -36.74
C VAL A 31 12.07 7.76 -36.96
N ARG A 32 11.79 6.72 -36.21
CA ARG A 32 10.45 6.10 -36.18
C ARG A 32 9.43 7.11 -35.67
N ILE A 33 8.49 7.50 -36.51
CA ILE A 33 7.34 8.33 -36.11
C ILE A 33 6.26 7.39 -35.53
N LYS A 34 6.10 7.40 -34.23
CA LYS A 34 5.03 6.65 -33.57
C LYS A 34 3.70 7.34 -33.86
N PRO A 35 2.65 6.58 -34.25
CA PRO A 35 1.32 7.16 -34.34
C PRO A 35 0.89 7.71 -32.98
N HIS A 36 0.15 8.81 -33.00
CA HIS A 36 -0.52 9.30 -31.79
C HIS A 36 -1.68 8.36 -31.48
N ILE A 37 -1.62 7.74 -30.31
CA ILE A 37 -2.70 6.87 -29.79
C ILE A 37 -3.25 7.58 -28.56
N ASP A 38 -4.54 7.91 -28.60
CA ASP A 38 -5.24 8.41 -27.43
C ASP A 38 -5.38 7.24 -26.42
N ARG A 39 -4.75 7.42 -25.25
CA ARG A 39 -4.80 6.45 -24.18
C ARG A 39 -5.73 6.92 -23.06
N PRO A 40 -6.44 6.01 -22.38
CA PRO A 40 -7.27 6.40 -21.27
C PRO A 40 -6.42 7.03 -20.15
N ALA A 41 -6.97 8.08 -19.52
CA ALA A 41 -6.35 8.65 -18.33
C ALA A 41 -6.50 7.68 -17.16
N ASN A 42 -5.42 7.46 -16.40
CA ASN A 42 -5.50 6.67 -15.16
C ASN A 42 -6.43 7.34 -14.15
N LEU A 43 -7.37 6.57 -13.59
CA LEU A 43 -8.27 7.02 -12.54
C LEU A 43 -7.79 6.51 -11.18
N SER A 44 -7.56 7.45 -10.23
CA SER A 44 -7.16 7.12 -8.86
C SER A 44 -8.39 7.04 -7.94
N VAL A 45 -8.44 6.02 -7.11
CA VAL A 45 -9.48 5.76 -6.11
C VAL A 45 -8.86 5.40 -4.76
N SER A 46 -9.64 5.48 -3.67
CA SER A 46 -9.13 5.19 -2.31
C SER A 46 -9.50 3.79 -1.79
N GLY A 47 -10.43 3.08 -2.42
CA GLY A 47 -10.91 1.78 -1.94
C GLY A 47 -10.87 0.68 -2.97
N LEU A 48 -10.75 -0.57 -2.50
CA LEU A 48 -10.75 -1.77 -3.35
C LEU A 48 -12.11 -2.02 -4.01
N ASP A 49 -13.21 -1.75 -3.30
CA ASP A 49 -14.58 -1.83 -3.83
C ASP A 49 -14.77 -0.96 -5.08
N SER A 50 -14.09 0.18 -5.15
CA SER A 50 -14.17 1.06 -6.31
C SER A 50 -13.53 0.41 -7.54
N ILE A 51 -12.39 -0.26 -7.37
CA ILE A 51 -11.75 -1.04 -8.43
C ILE A 51 -12.69 -2.14 -8.93
N VAL A 52 -13.31 -2.90 -8.00
CA VAL A 52 -14.25 -3.98 -8.38
C VAL A 52 -15.40 -3.43 -9.23
N LYS A 53 -15.98 -2.29 -8.84
CA LYS A 53 -17.08 -1.65 -9.58
C LYS A 53 -16.65 -1.16 -10.97
N LEU A 54 -15.50 -0.47 -11.05
CA LEU A 54 -14.97 0.03 -12.32
C LEU A 54 -14.67 -1.11 -13.28
N VAL A 55 -13.93 -2.11 -12.83
CA VAL A 55 -13.58 -3.27 -13.66
C VAL A 55 -14.84 -3.96 -14.17
N ARG A 56 -15.84 -4.25 -13.34
CA ARG A 56 -17.09 -4.89 -13.78
C ARG A 56 -17.86 -4.08 -14.80
N ASN A 57 -17.93 -2.75 -14.64
CA ASN A 57 -18.68 -1.88 -15.54
C ASN A 57 -18.01 -1.71 -16.90
N GLU A 58 -16.69 -1.81 -16.95
CA GLU A 58 -15.92 -1.50 -18.15
C GLU A 58 -15.28 -2.74 -18.81
N LEU A 59 -15.43 -3.92 -18.19
CA LEU A 59 -14.78 -5.16 -18.66
C LEU A 59 -15.10 -5.51 -20.12
N ASP A 60 -16.34 -5.25 -20.55
CA ASP A 60 -16.77 -5.55 -21.92
C ASP A 60 -16.14 -4.61 -22.97
N MET A 61 -15.58 -3.47 -22.54
CA MET A 61 -14.87 -2.54 -23.42
C MET A 61 -13.48 -3.04 -23.86
N PHE A 62 -12.96 -4.06 -23.18
CA PHE A 62 -11.61 -4.60 -23.45
C PHE A 62 -11.60 -5.79 -24.42
N GLU A 63 -12.65 -5.95 -25.25
CA GLU A 63 -12.73 -6.90 -26.37
C GLU A 63 -12.24 -8.33 -26.03
N ASN A 64 -12.59 -8.84 -24.85
CA ASN A 64 -12.16 -10.15 -24.32
C ASN A 64 -10.65 -10.28 -24.01
N LEU A 65 -9.91 -9.21 -24.01
CA LEU A 65 -8.52 -9.22 -23.54
C LEU A 65 -8.49 -9.19 -21.99
N PRO A 66 -7.60 -9.95 -21.36
CA PRO A 66 -7.52 -9.96 -19.91
C PRO A 66 -7.05 -8.63 -19.35
N VAL A 67 -7.69 -8.20 -18.25
CA VAL A 67 -7.29 -7.09 -17.43
C VAL A 67 -6.48 -7.61 -16.24
N PHE A 68 -5.39 -6.94 -15.91
CA PHE A 68 -4.51 -7.34 -14.83
C PHE A 68 -4.72 -6.44 -13.61
N ILE A 69 -4.98 -7.05 -12.47
CA ILE A 69 -5.01 -6.40 -11.16
C ILE A 69 -3.73 -6.78 -10.43
N ARG A 70 -2.85 -5.82 -10.20
CA ARG A 70 -1.57 -6.05 -9.51
C ARG A 70 -1.59 -5.38 -8.13
N VAL A 71 -1.31 -6.17 -7.11
CA VAL A 71 -1.07 -5.66 -5.76
C VAL A 71 0.39 -5.23 -5.67
N ASP A 72 0.65 -3.95 -5.86
CA ASP A 72 2.00 -3.38 -5.86
C ASP A 72 2.65 -3.50 -4.48
N ASP A 73 1.93 -3.05 -3.46
CA ASP A 73 2.31 -3.13 -2.06
C ASP A 73 1.05 -3.22 -1.16
N ALA A 74 1.24 -3.15 0.16
CA ALA A 74 0.15 -3.23 1.14
C ALA A 74 -0.86 -2.05 1.07
N ARG A 75 -0.59 -1.02 0.28
CA ARG A 75 -1.35 0.24 0.22
C ARG A 75 -1.67 0.70 -1.20
N THR A 76 -1.19 -0.02 -2.21
CA THR A 76 -1.32 0.36 -3.62
C THR A 76 -1.69 -0.83 -4.47
N VAL A 77 -2.71 -0.65 -5.30
CA VAL A 77 -3.15 -1.62 -6.31
C VAL A 77 -3.23 -0.91 -7.64
N SER A 78 -2.67 -1.50 -8.68
CA SER A 78 -2.72 -1.00 -10.06
C SER A 78 -3.49 -1.94 -10.96
N VAL A 79 -4.30 -1.38 -11.85
CA VAL A 79 -5.05 -2.12 -12.88
C VAL A 79 -4.60 -1.66 -14.24
N PHE A 80 -4.30 -2.60 -15.13
CA PHE A 80 -3.80 -2.31 -16.47
C PHE A 80 -4.22 -3.38 -17.48
N THR A 81 -4.17 -3.02 -18.76
CA THR A 81 -4.50 -3.91 -19.87
C THR A 81 -3.36 -4.88 -20.20
N THR A 82 -3.63 -5.84 -21.08
CA THR A 82 -2.58 -6.58 -21.78
C THR A 82 -1.81 -5.68 -22.74
N TYR A 83 -0.80 -6.22 -23.42
CA TYR A 83 -0.07 -5.49 -24.47
C TYR A 83 -0.95 -5.26 -25.70
N ASP A 84 -0.92 -4.05 -26.21
CA ASP A 84 -1.41 -3.69 -27.52
C ASP A 84 -0.40 -4.05 -28.64
N ASP A 85 -0.77 -3.79 -29.90
CA ASP A 85 0.09 -4.04 -31.08
C ASP A 85 1.40 -3.23 -31.04
N MET A 86 1.46 -2.18 -30.24
CA MET A 86 2.64 -1.34 -30.04
C MET A 86 3.48 -1.79 -28.83
N MET A 87 3.18 -2.95 -28.26
CA MET A 87 3.81 -3.49 -27.05
C MET A 87 3.72 -2.55 -25.84
N CYS A 88 2.63 -1.80 -25.76
CA CYS A 88 2.32 -0.92 -24.63
C CYS A 88 1.16 -1.49 -23.80
N ARG A 89 1.10 -1.07 -22.54
CA ARG A 89 -0.02 -1.36 -21.62
C ARG A 89 -0.67 -0.05 -21.22
N ASP A 90 -2.00 -0.03 -21.12
CA ASP A 90 -2.73 1.08 -20.58
C ASP A 90 -2.91 0.91 -19.08
N SER A 91 -2.54 1.92 -18.30
CA SER A 91 -2.82 1.99 -16.88
C SER A 91 -4.22 2.56 -16.70
N LEU A 92 -5.16 1.73 -16.21
CA LEU A 92 -6.58 2.08 -16.11
C LEU A 92 -6.90 2.74 -14.77
N TYR A 93 -6.62 2.04 -13.68
CA TYR A 93 -6.99 2.45 -12.34
C TYR A 93 -5.83 2.26 -11.36
N THR A 94 -5.82 3.10 -10.32
CA THR A 94 -4.90 2.94 -9.20
C THR A 94 -5.67 3.15 -7.89
N ALA A 95 -5.73 2.15 -7.03
CA ALA A 95 -6.22 2.34 -5.67
C ALA A 95 -5.06 2.67 -4.73
N LYS A 96 -5.26 3.68 -3.88
CA LYS A 96 -4.33 4.07 -2.82
C LYS A 96 -5.03 4.11 -1.47
N CYS A 97 -4.46 3.43 -0.50
CA CYS A 97 -4.99 3.39 0.84
C CYS A 97 -4.73 4.72 1.58
N ASP A 98 -5.80 5.35 2.07
CA ASP A 98 -5.75 6.64 2.80
C ASP A 98 -5.54 6.47 4.30
N VAL A 99 -5.55 5.24 4.82
CA VAL A 99 -5.37 4.98 6.24
C VAL A 99 -4.02 5.49 6.70
N PRO A 100 -3.95 6.34 7.75
CA PRO A 100 -2.67 6.77 8.32
C PRO A 100 -1.99 5.55 8.94
N GLY A 101 -0.80 5.20 8.46
CA GLY A 101 -0.06 4.05 8.97
C GLY A 101 0.36 4.22 10.43
N PHE A 102 0.61 3.09 11.11
CA PHE A 102 1.27 3.08 12.40
C PHE A 102 2.74 3.50 12.24
N ARG A 103 3.28 4.17 13.26
CA ARG A 103 4.71 4.54 13.35
C ARG A 103 5.25 4.06 14.70
N ASP A 104 6.41 3.44 14.67
CA ASP A 104 7.13 3.04 15.87
C ASP A 104 7.48 4.24 16.77
N GLY A 105 7.61 3.99 18.05
CA GLY A 105 8.14 4.95 18.99
C GLY A 105 7.39 5.00 20.31
N PHE A 106 7.90 5.87 21.19
CA PHE A 106 7.27 6.17 22.47
C PHE A 106 6.13 7.17 22.31
N ARG A 107 5.11 7.01 23.15
CA ARG A 107 3.93 7.87 23.25
C ARG A 107 3.67 8.19 24.71
N GLU A 108 3.32 9.42 24.99
CA GLU A 108 2.80 9.79 26.30
C GLU A 108 1.55 8.94 26.65
N TYR A 109 1.32 8.74 27.92
CA TYR A 109 0.26 7.89 28.45
C TYR A 109 -1.12 8.12 27.81
N GLU A 110 -1.61 9.37 27.78
CA GLU A 110 -2.90 9.70 27.19
C GLU A 110 -2.92 9.49 25.68
N GLN A 111 -1.85 9.89 24.99
CA GLN A 111 -1.71 9.69 23.57
C GLN A 111 -1.68 8.19 23.20
N ALA A 112 -1.02 7.35 24.01
CA ALA A 112 -1.00 5.91 23.81
C ALA A 112 -2.41 5.30 23.90
N ILE A 113 -3.21 5.71 24.89
CA ILE A 113 -4.61 5.26 25.03
C ILE A 113 -5.45 5.67 23.81
N ILE A 114 -5.31 6.92 23.36
CA ILE A 114 -6.02 7.42 22.17
C ILE A 114 -5.62 6.63 20.94
N GLU A 115 -4.33 6.43 20.71
CA GLU A 115 -3.83 5.67 19.56
C GLU A 115 -4.27 4.21 19.59
N LEU A 116 -4.21 3.53 20.73
CA LEU A 116 -4.66 2.15 20.86
C LEU A 116 -6.14 1.98 20.52
N ARG A 117 -6.96 2.96 20.88
CA ARG A 117 -8.42 2.91 20.61
C ARG A 117 -8.79 3.37 19.20
N SER A 118 -7.98 4.22 18.56
CA SER A 118 -8.32 4.83 17.27
C SER A 118 -7.54 4.25 16.09
N LYS A 119 -6.35 3.70 16.31
CA LYS A 119 -5.46 3.25 15.25
C LYS A 119 -5.24 1.73 15.21
N PHE A 120 -5.85 1.00 16.11
CA PHE A 120 -5.74 -0.46 16.19
C PHE A 120 -7.11 -1.13 16.14
N SER A 121 -7.17 -2.29 15.52
CA SER A 121 -8.37 -3.13 15.58
C SER A 121 -8.54 -3.66 17.02
N PRO A 122 -9.77 -3.67 17.56
CA PRO A 122 -10.05 -4.26 18.88
C PRO A 122 -9.54 -5.71 18.95
N GLY A 123 -8.99 -6.08 20.11
CA GLY A 123 -8.52 -7.44 20.32
C GLY A 123 -7.72 -7.60 21.61
N PRO A 124 -7.34 -8.85 21.93
CA PRO A 124 -6.71 -9.18 23.23
C PRO A 124 -5.42 -8.41 23.53
N GLY A 125 -4.68 -8.03 22.48
CA GLY A 125 -3.47 -7.25 22.64
C GLY A 125 -3.77 -5.80 23.04
N VAL A 126 -4.77 -5.17 22.40
CA VAL A 126 -5.24 -3.82 22.77
C VAL A 126 -5.80 -3.82 24.19
N ASP A 127 -6.62 -4.82 24.54
CA ASP A 127 -7.21 -4.95 25.87
C ASP A 127 -6.12 -5.09 26.94
N TYR A 128 -5.11 -5.92 26.68
CA TYR A 128 -3.96 -6.08 27.57
C TYR A 128 -3.22 -4.75 27.79
N LEU A 129 -2.95 -3.99 26.71
CA LEU A 129 -2.26 -2.71 26.81
C LEU A 129 -3.10 -1.67 27.56
N LEU A 130 -4.40 -1.61 27.30
CA LEU A 130 -5.30 -0.70 28.02
C LEU A 130 -5.42 -1.07 29.52
N ASP A 131 -5.45 -2.36 29.86
CA ASP A 131 -5.42 -2.82 31.26
C ASP A 131 -4.09 -2.46 31.92
N LEU A 132 -2.97 -2.70 31.25
CA LEU A 132 -1.64 -2.31 31.74
C LEU A 132 -1.59 -0.80 32.02
N LEU A 133 -2.01 0.03 31.06
CA LEU A 133 -2.05 1.47 31.21
C LEU A 133 -2.98 1.94 32.32
N SER A 134 -4.12 1.28 32.51
CA SER A 134 -5.06 1.63 33.60
C SER A 134 -4.47 1.45 34.99
N ARG A 135 -3.50 0.53 35.13
CA ARG A 135 -2.78 0.27 36.40
C ARG A 135 -1.64 1.26 36.63
N MET A 136 -1.17 1.92 35.56
CA MET A 136 -0.13 2.93 35.55
C MET A 136 -0.78 4.31 35.52
N SER A 137 -1.30 4.82 36.64
CA SER A 137 -1.91 6.15 36.61
C SER A 137 -0.84 7.24 36.57
N LYS A 138 -1.16 8.37 35.93
CA LYS A 138 -0.28 9.54 35.71
C LYS A 138 0.33 10.14 36.99
N ASP A 139 -0.25 9.88 38.14
CA ASP A 139 0.19 10.37 39.44
C ASP A 139 1.07 9.35 40.21
N SER A 140 1.43 8.24 39.57
CA SER A 140 2.25 7.19 40.19
C SER A 140 3.69 7.37 39.72
N GLY A 141 4.63 7.50 40.65
CA GLY A 141 6.05 7.35 40.29
C GLY A 141 6.27 5.94 39.70
N VAL A 142 6.69 5.90 38.44
CA VAL A 142 6.99 4.66 37.73
C VAL A 142 8.48 4.40 37.83
N THR A 143 8.87 3.24 38.33
CA THR A 143 10.27 2.81 38.31
C THR A 143 10.33 1.54 37.46
N THR A 144 11.09 1.58 36.38
CA THR A 144 11.29 0.43 35.49
C THR A 144 12.56 -0.32 35.89
N ARG A 145 12.46 -1.65 36.07
CA ARG A 145 13.60 -2.55 36.14
C ARG A 145 13.69 -3.34 34.85
N ASP A 146 14.70 -3.06 34.05
CA ASP A 146 14.93 -3.71 32.78
C ASP A 146 16.20 -4.56 32.81
N ASN A 147 16.09 -5.81 32.44
CA ASN A 147 17.23 -6.74 32.28
C ASN A 147 17.58 -6.96 30.79
N GLY A 148 17.06 -6.13 29.88
CA GLY A 148 17.23 -6.23 28.42
C GLY A 148 16.29 -7.24 27.75
N VAL A 149 15.60 -8.09 28.49
CA VAL A 149 14.69 -9.14 27.97
C VAL A 149 13.26 -8.93 28.46
N SER A 150 13.11 -8.63 29.76
CA SER A 150 11.80 -8.38 30.39
C SER A 150 11.86 -7.11 31.24
N GLN A 151 10.72 -6.42 31.33
CA GLN A 151 10.56 -5.24 32.19
C GLN A 151 9.60 -5.56 33.32
N GLU A 152 9.98 -5.16 34.54
CA GLU A 152 9.11 -5.08 35.70
C GLU A 152 8.81 -3.62 36.01
N VAL A 153 7.55 -3.29 36.19
CA VAL A 153 7.10 -1.94 36.49
C VAL A 153 6.59 -1.87 37.89
N GLU A 154 7.22 -1.06 38.71
CA GLU A 154 6.73 -0.69 40.04
C GLU A 154 5.95 0.64 39.93
N ALA A 155 4.65 0.59 40.09
CA ALA A 155 3.83 1.80 40.22
C ALA A 155 3.68 2.14 41.70
N ARG A 156 4.15 3.33 42.11
CA ARG A 156 4.06 3.84 43.50
C ARG A 156 3.14 5.04 43.56
N GLN A 157 2.24 5.06 44.48
CA GLN A 157 1.48 6.25 44.85
C GLN A 157 1.94 6.73 46.25
N GLY A 158 2.73 7.79 46.30
CA GLY A 158 3.39 8.22 47.50
C GLY A 158 4.43 7.20 47.99
N VAL A 159 4.35 6.78 49.26
CA VAL A 159 5.27 5.81 49.88
C VAL A 159 4.81 4.36 49.69
N SER A 160 3.62 4.14 49.21
CA SER A 160 3.02 2.79 49.11
C SER A 160 3.19 2.20 47.72
N LEU A 161 3.70 0.95 47.64
CA LEU A 161 3.75 0.15 46.40
C LEU A 161 2.30 -0.17 46.00
N LYS A 162 1.86 0.30 44.82
CA LYS A 162 0.49 0.10 44.35
C LYS A 162 0.33 -1.15 43.49
N ALA A 163 1.32 -1.50 42.71
CA ALA A 163 1.36 -2.72 41.93
C ALA A 163 2.79 -3.02 41.42
N LEU A 164 3.14 -4.29 41.43
CA LEU A 164 4.26 -4.82 40.68
C LEU A 164 3.66 -5.51 39.44
N VAL A 165 3.91 -4.98 38.25
CA VAL A 165 3.35 -5.53 37.02
C VAL A 165 4.48 -6.01 36.13
N GLN A 166 4.45 -7.31 35.84
CA GLN A 166 5.37 -7.87 34.86
C GLN A 166 4.86 -7.57 33.46
N VAL A 167 5.66 -6.85 32.68
CA VAL A 167 5.32 -6.43 31.33
C VAL A 167 5.69 -7.51 30.33
N LYS A 168 4.72 -7.95 29.50
CA LYS A 168 5.02 -8.86 28.39
C LYS A 168 5.93 -8.14 27.39
N PRO A 169 7.11 -8.69 27.07
CA PRO A 169 8.06 -8.01 26.18
C PRO A 169 7.56 -7.92 24.73
N ARG A 170 6.63 -8.80 24.34
CA ARG A 170 6.02 -8.83 23.01
C ARG A 170 4.51 -8.91 23.10
N VAL A 171 3.84 -8.18 22.23
CA VAL A 171 2.38 -8.15 22.09
C VAL A 171 2.00 -8.18 20.62
N ALA A 172 1.04 -9.05 20.29
CA ALA A 172 0.48 -9.12 18.97
C ALA A 172 -0.61 -8.05 18.81
N GLN A 173 -0.55 -7.25 17.75
CA GLN A 173 -1.45 -6.13 17.48
C GLN A 173 -1.85 -6.08 16.02
N ARG A 174 -2.98 -5.41 15.74
CA ARG A 174 -3.50 -5.18 14.38
C ARG A 174 -3.70 -3.69 14.12
N PRO A 175 -2.66 -2.92 13.85
CA PRO A 175 -2.84 -1.50 13.49
C PRO A 175 -3.53 -1.35 12.15
N PHE A 176 -4.34 -0.29 12.00
CA PHE A 176 -4.90 0.10 10.69
C PHE A 176 -3.78 0.65 9.83
N ARG A 177 -3.43 -0.06 8.74
CA ARG A 177 -2.30 0.30 7.87
C ARG A 177 -2.40 -0.20 6.43
N THR A 178 -3.46 -0.92 6.11
CA THR A 178 -3.83 -1.32 4.75
C THR A 178 -5.29 -0.98 4.49
N PHE A 179 -5.82 -1.33 3.33
CA PHE A 179 -7.22 -1.08 2.96
C PHE A 179 -8.19 -1.63 4.02
N LEU A 180 -9.26 -0.87 4.28
CA LEU A 180 -10.23 -1.23 5.32
C LEU A 180 -11.17 -2.36 4.89
N GLU A 181 -11.25 -2.67 3.60
CA GLU A 181 -12.05 -3.76 3.04
C GLU A 181 -11.45 -5.15 3.32
N VAL A 182 -10.19 -5.20 3.78
CA VAL A 182 -9.51 -6.45 4.15
C VAL A 182 -9.17 -6.47 5.63
N GLU A 183 -8.99 -7.67 6.19
CA GLU A 183 -8.57 -7.82 7.57
C GLU A 183 -7.17 -7.22 7.77
N GLN A 184 -7.03 -6.40 8.82
CA GLN A 184 -5.74 -5.82 9.15
C GLN A 184 -4.77 -6.91 9.61
N PRO A 185 -3.57 -6.98 9.05
CA PRO A 185 -2.61 -8.03 9.40
C PRO A 185 -2.11 -7.87 10.84
N VAL A 186 -1.94 -9.01 11.51
CA VAL A 186 -1.31 -9.08 12.82
C VAL A 186 0.19 -8.83 12.67
N SER A 187 0.75 -8.05 13.60
CA SER A 187 2.20 -7.93 13.79
C SER A 187 2.57 -8.09 15.25
N GLU A 188 3.75 -8.60 15.47
CA GLU A 188 4.41 -8.62 16.78
C GLU A 188 5.07 -7.28 17.04
N PHE A 189 4.84 -6.75 18.25
CA PHE A 189 5.47 -5.52 18.72
C PHE A 189 6.26 -5.77 19.98
N LEU A 190 7.46 -5.19 20.06
CA LEU A 190 8.17 -5.03 21.32
C LEU A 190 7.49 -3.91 22.10
N LEU A 191 7.09 -4.24 23.31
CA LEU A 191 6.55 -3.28 24.26
C LEU A 191 7.68 -2.80 25.19
N ARG A 192 7.82 -1.50 25.34
CA ARG A 192 8.76 -0.84 26.26
C ARG A 192 8.06 0.27 27.00
N LEU A 193 8.47 0.46 28.24
CA LEU A 193 8.07 1.58 29.08
C LEU A 193 9.34 2.33 29.47
N ASP A 194 9.31 3.64 29.41
CA ASP A 194 10.41 4.47 29.93
C ASP A 194 10.13 4.94 31.38
N ASP A 195 11.10 5.61 31.98
CA ASP A 195 11.03 6.09 33.36
C ASP A 195 10.03 7.24 33.56
N ASP A 196 9.61 7.90 32.47
CA ASP A 196 8.56 8.91 32.45
C ASP A 196 7.16 8.31 32.28
N GLY A 197 7.05 6.98 32.15
CA GLY A 197 5.80 6.26 31.95
C GLY A 197 5.26 6.31 30.53
N ASN A 198 6.08 6.70 29.55
CA ASN A 198 5.71 6.62 28.14
C ASN A 198 5.73 5.18 27.65
N VAL A 199 4.84 4.89 26.71
CA VAL A 199 4.68 3.55 26.11
C VAL A 199 5.31 3.52 24.74
N GLY A 200 6.27 2.64 24.54
CA GLY A 200 6.93 2.37 23.26
C GLY A 200 6.42 1.09 22.63
N LEU A 201 5.95 1.17 21.40
CA LEU A 201 5.63 0.03 20.56
C LEU A 201 6.54 0.06 19.33
N PHE A 202 7.28 -1.04 19.12
CA PHE A 202 8.24 -1.17 18.03
C PHE A 202 7.96 -2.45 17.27
N GLU A 203 7.79 -2.38 15.96
CA GLU A 203 7.58 -3.55 15.12
C GLU A 203 8.71 -4.57 15.28
N ALA A 204 8.34 -5.83 15.40
CA ALA A 204 9.27 -6.94 15.64
C ALA A 204 9.02 -8.15 14.75
N ASP A 205 8.30 -7.98 13.64
CA ASP A 205 7.98 -9.03 12.66
C ASP A 205 8.77 -8.91 11.34
N GLY A 206 9.72 -7.96 11.26
CA GLY A 206 10.54 -7.76 10.06
C GLY A 206 9.75 -7.30 8.83
N GLY A 207 8.56 -6.72 9.00
CA GLY A 207 7.71 -6.27 7.91
C GLY A 207 6.89 -7.41 7.26
N MET A 208 6.80 -8.57 7.87
CA MET A 208 6.04 -9.74 7.37
C MET A 208 4.57 -9.41 7.13
N TRP A 209 4.01 -8.48 7.91
CA TRP A 209 2.66 -8.00 7.74
C TRP A 209 2.35 -7.48 6.31
N GLN A 210 3.36 -6.94 5.60
CA GLN A 210 3.18 -6.44 4.23
C GLN A 210 2.83 -7.57 3.27
N GLN A 211 3.46 -8.72 3.42
CA GLN A 211 3.15 -9.91 2.61
C GLN A 211 1.76 -10.43 2.93
N THR A 212 1.39 -10.46 4.21
CA THR A 212 0.04 -10.83 4.64
C THR A 212 -1.01 -9.88 4.08
N ALA A 213 -0.76 -8.57 4.13
CA ALA A 213 -1.65 -7.57 3.54
C ALA A 213 -1.83 -7.78 2.03
N LYS A 214 -0.72 -7.98 1.29
CA LYS A 214 -0.79 -8.26 -0.16
C LYS A 214 -1.62 -9.49 -0.47
N ALA A 215 -1.40 -10.58 0.25
CA ALA A 215 -2.16 -11.82 0.08
C ALA A 215 -3.66 -11.60 0.37
N SER A 216 -4.01 -10.85 1.42
CA SER A 216 -5.40 -10.53 1.75
C SER A 216 -6.07 -9.66 0.69
N ILE A 217 -5.35 -8.68 0.11
CA ILE A 217 -5.85 -7.85 -0.98
C ILE A 217 -6.06 -8.68 -2.25
N ALA A 218 -5.13 -9.56 -2.60
CA ALA A 218 -5.29 -10.46 -3.75
C ALA A 218 -6.50 -11.38 -3.58
N ALA A 219 -6.61 -12.04 -2.42
CA ALA A 219 -7.74 -12.91 -2.10
C ALA A 219 -9.09 -12.16 -2.14
N TYR A 220 -9.11 -10.89 -1.71
CA TYR A 220 -10.29 -10.03 -1.82
C TYR A 220 -10.75 -9.88 -3.28
N PHE A 221 -9.84 -9.59 -4.21
CA PHE A 221 -10.20 -9.48 -5.62
C PHE A 221 -10.58 -10.83 -6.23
N GLU A 222 -9.91 -11.92 -5.89
CA GLU A 222 -10.26 -13.27 -6.32
C GLU A 222 -11.64 -13.69 -5.85
N ASP A 223 -12.04 -13.31 -4.63
CA ASP A 223 -13.40 -13.55 -4.11
C ASP A 223 -14.43 -12.68 -4.82
N LYS A 224 -14.20 -11.35 -4.85
CA LYS A 224 -15.17 -10.40 -5.42
C LYS A 224 -15.34 -10.54 -6.92
N LEU A 225 -14.34 -10.97 -7.66
CA LEU A 225 -14.31 -11.11 -9.11
C LEU A 225 -14.15 -12.58 -9.54
N ALA A 226 -14.67 -13.51 -8.72
CA ALA A 226 -14.45 -14.95 -8.91
C ALA A 226 -14.89 -15.46 -10.28
N GLN A 227 -16.01 -14.96 -10.82
CA GLN A 227 -16.50 -15.37 -12.13
C GLN A 227 -15.61 -14.85 -13.25
N GLU A 228 -15.22 -13.59 -13.17
CA GLU A 228 -14.37 -12.90 -14.15
C GLU A 228 -12.95 -13.50 -14.18
N VAL A 229 -12.43 -13.89 -13.01
CA VAL A 229 -11.15 -14.62 -12.89
C VAL A 229 -11.27 -16.02 -13.49
N LYS A 230 -12.34 -16.75 -13.18
CA LYS A 230 -12.59 -18.10 -13.75
C LYS A 230 -12.72 -18.08 -15.27
N ASP A 231 -13.33 -17.04 -15.81
CA ASP A 231 -13.52 -16.86 -17.26
C ASP A 231 -12.23 -16.37 -17.95
N GLY A 232 -11.16 -16.15 -17.21
CA GLY A 232 -9.87 -15.66 -17.72
C GLY A 232 -9.86 -14.18 -18.13
N LYS A 233 -10.92 -13.43 -17.82
CA LYS A 233 -11.05 -12.01 -18.14
C LYS A 233 -10.23 -11.12 -17.20
N ILE A 234 -9.94 -11.61 -15.99
CA ILE A 234 -9.15 -10.91 -14.96
C ILE A 234 -8.04 -11.84 -14.47
N VAL A 235 -6.87 -11.25 -14.31
CA VAL A 235 -5.69 -11.89 -13.70
C VAL A 235 -5.26 -11.09 -12.50
N VAL A 236 -5.31 -11.70 -11.31
CA VAL A 236 -4.83 -11.09 -10.07
C VAL A 236 -3.38 -11.48 -9.83
N MET A 237 -2.53 -10.52 -9.52
CA MET A 237 -1.09 -10.69 -9.30
C MET A 237 -0.63 -10.00 -8.01
N MET A 238 0.38 -10.58 -7.34
CA MET A 238 1.08 -9.99 -6.20
C MET A 238 2.52 -9.66 -6.54
#